data_44cd13c85b230204c6ce14472d3a2c3f
#
_entry.id   44cd13c85b230204c6ce14472d3a2c3f
#
_cell.length_a   1.000
_cell.length_b   1.000
_cell.length_c   1.000
_cell.angle_alpha   90.00
_cell.angle_beta   90.00
_cell.angle_gamma   90.00
#
_symmetry.space_group_name_H-M   'P 1'
#
loop_
_entity.id
_entity.type
_entity.pdbx_description
1 polymer ?
#
loop_
_entity_poly.entity_id
_entity_poly.type
_entity_poly.pdbx_seq_one_letter_code
_entity_poly.pdbx_strand_id
1 'polypeptide(L)'
;YSHSHVDHFGGVRGVVDEADVTSGKVKIIAPEGFLHEAISENVFAGNAMTRRSRIQYGTLLARSPFGHVDQSIGKNVANGSTGLIPPNVHIRKDFEDHTIDGVKMVFQNTPDTEAPAEMNTWFPERKALWGAENITGTIHNIYTLRGAPVRDSLNWSKHINAALYRFPDMEVMFASHSWPRWGNARIQEVLRAQRDLYANMNNQVLHLANQGVTSSEVHNVYRSPPSLQRQW
;
A
#
# COMPACT_ATOMS: atom_id res chain seq x y z
N TYR A 1 -7.25 9.89 2.74
CA TYR A 1 -7.03 8.43 2.84
C TYR A 1 -6.17 7.98 1.69
N SER A 2 -5.08 7.26 1.97
CA SER A 2 -4.24 6.69 0.92
C SER A 2 -4.86 5.45 0.30
N HIS A 3 -5.48 4.59 1.12
CA HIS A 3 -6.10 3.34 0.67
C HIS A 3 -7.10 2.77 1.68
N SER A 4 -7.73 1.66 1.32
CA SER A 4 -8.91 1.11 2.00
C SER A 4 -8.63 0.20 3.20
N HIS A 5 -7.38 0.03 3.65
CA HIS A 5 -7.07 -0.71 4.85
C HIS A 5 -7.31 0.11 6.12
N VAL A 6 -7.78 -0.55 7.17
CA VAL A 6 -8.32 0.12 8.36
C VAL A 6 -7.30 0.92 9.16
N ASP A 7 -6.06 0.52 9.19
CA ASP A 7 -4.96 1.22 9.86
C ASP A 7 -4.59 2.56 9.19
N HIS A 8 -5.13 2.84 7.99
CA HIS A 8 -4.90 4.09 7.25
C HIS A 8 -6.11 5.03 7.22
N PHE A 9 -7.25 4.61 7.76
CA PHE A 9 -8.42 5.48 7.90
C PHE A 9 -9.12 5.39 9.27
N GLY A 10 -8.90 4.30 10.00
CA GLY A 10 -9.67 3.97 11.20
C GLY A 10 -9.60 4.99 12.33
N GLY A 11 -8.55 5.81 12.37
CA GLY A 11 -8.35 6.87 13.35
C GLY A 11 -8.99 8.23 12.99
N VAL A 12 -9.72 8.34 11.88
CA VAL A 12 -10.21 9.62 11.33
C VAL A 12 -11.02 10.47 12.31
N ARG A 13 -11.84 9.84 13.16
CA ARG A 13 -12.66 10.53 14.16
C ARG A 13 -11.86 11.17 15.29
N GLY A 14 -10.57 10.85 15.41
CA GLY A 14 -9.64 11.54 16.30
C GLY A 14 -8.98 12.78 15.67
N VAL A 15 -9.20 13.01 14.37
CA VAL A 15 -8.58 14.10 13.61
C VAL A 15 -9.58 15.14 13.15
N VAL A 16 -10.79 14.72 12.73
CA VAL A 16 -11.83 15.61 12.21
C VAL A 16 -13.20 15.24 12.75
N ASP A 17 -14.05 16.24 12.89
CA ASP A 17 -15.45 16.08 13.20
C ASP A 17 -16.26 15.76 11.93
N GLU A 18 -17.15 14.79 12.02
CA GLU A 18 -18.01 14.41 10.89
C GLU A 18 -18.91 15.55 10.40
N ALA A 19 -19.33 16.42 11.33
CA ALA A 19 -20.12 17.61 11.00
C ALA A 19 -19.35 18.58 10.07
N ASP A 20 -18.03 18.74 10.27
CA ASP A 20 -17.19 19.58 9.43
C ASP A 20 -17.02 18.99 8.02
N VAL A 21 -16.98 17.67 7.90
CA VAL A 21 -16.96 16.97 6.61
C VAL A 21 -18.31 17.08 5.89
N THR A 22 -19.41 16.86 6.61
CA THR A 22 -20.78 16.93 6.06
C THR A 22 -21.11 18.35 5.60
N SER A 23 -20.67 19.38 6.31
CA SER A 23 -20.84 20.78 5.90
C SER A 23 -19.96 21.22 4.74
N GLY A 24 -19.00 20.38 4.33
CA GLY A 24 -18.00 20.69 3.29
C GLY A 24 -16.86 21.59 3.75
N LYS A 25 -16.77 21.92 5.03
CA LYS A 25 -15.66 22.69 5.62
C LYS A 25 -14.35 21.89 5.55
N VAL A 26 -14.41 20.57 5.78
CA VAL A 26 -13.28 19.67 5.65
C VAL A 26 -13.49 18.73 4.46
N LYS A 27 -12.45 18.56 3.66
CA LYS A 27 -12.42 17.61 2.55
C LYS A 27 -11.67 16.35 2.97
N ILE A 28 -12.32 15.21 2.83
CA ILE A 28 -11.67 13.91 2.90
C ILE A 28 -11.50 13.41 1.48
N ILE A 29 -10.25 13.30 1.05
CA ILE A 29 -9.88 12.86 -0.28
C ILE A 29 -9.48 11.39 -0.23
N ALA A 30 -9.98 10.59 -1.17
CA ALA A 30 -9.67 9.17 -1.26
C ALA A 30 -9.63 8.71 -2.73
N PRO A 31 -8.96 7.59 -3.04
CA PRO A 31 -9.05 6.97 -4.36
C PRO A 31 -10.49 6.49 -4.65
N GLU A 32 -10.87 6.45 -5.91
CA GLU A 32 -12.17 5.88 -6.34
C GLU A 32 -12.28 4.43 -5.85
N GLY A 33 -13.49 4.02 -5.45
CA GLY A 33 -13.75 2.69 -4.89
C GLY A 33 -13.44 2.55 -3.39
N PHE A 34 -12.74 3.52 -2.78
CA PHE A 34 -12.30 3.44 -1.37
C PHE A 34 -13.40 2.98 -0.41
N LEU A 35 -14.59 3.59 -0.46
CA LEU A 35 -15.66 3.29 0.50
C LEU A 35 -16.16 1.85 0.34
N HIS A 36 -16.32 1.40 -0.91
CA HIS A 36 -16.74 0.04 -1.22
C HIS A 36 -15.75 -0.98 -0.64
N GLU A 37 -14.47 -0.81 -0.91
CA GLU A 37 -13.42 -1.72 -0.47
C GLU A 37 -13.23 -1.70 1.05
N ALA A 38 -13.29 -0.53 1.68
CA ALA A 38 -13.21 -0.40 3.13
C ALA A 38 -14.36 -1.14 3.84
N ILE A 39 -15.59 -1.05 3.31
CA ILE A 39 -16.75 -1.76 3.87
C ILE A 39 -16.66 -3.25 3.59
N SER A 40 -16.29 -3.64 2.36
CA SER A 40 -16.14 -5.04 1.97
C SER A 40 -15.19 -5.79 2.91
N GLU A 41 -14.02 -5.24 3.14
CA GLU A 41 -12.99 -5.87 3.95
C GLU A 41 -13.29 -5.83 5.45
N ASN A 42 -13.71 -4.66 5.97
CA ASN A 42 -13.78 -4.45 7.42
C ASN A 42 -15.17 -4.70 8.02
N VAL A 43 -16.23 -4.70 7.21
CA VAL A 43 -17.59 -4.96 7.68
C VAL A 43 -18.07 -6.33 7.20
N PHE A 44 -18.16 -6.57 5.89
CA PHE A 44 -18.66 -7.83 5.38
C PHE A 44 -17.74 -9.00 5.73
N ALA A 45 -16.43 -8.88 5.52
CA ALA A 45 -15.45 -9.88 5.88
C ALA A 45 -14.89 -9.72 7.31
N GLY A 46 -15.29 -8.70 8.06
CA GLY A 46 -14.63 -8.23 9.28
C GLY A 46 -14.37 -9.30 10.35
N ASN A 47 -15.35 -10.14 10.66
CA ASN A 47 -15.17 -11.21 11.64
C ASN A 47 -14.18 -12.29 11.18
N ALA A 48 -14.22 -12.65 9.90
CA ALA A 48 -13.28 -13.61 9.32
C ALA A 48 -11.87 -13.03 9.28
N MET A 49 -11.74 -11.76 8.88
CA MET A 49 -10.50 -11.00 8.89
C MET A 49 -9.88 -10.92 10.29
N THR A 50 -10.65 -10.54 11.29
CA THR A 50 -10.20 -10.44 12.68
C THR A 50 -9.66 -11.77 13.20
N ARG A 51 -10.30 -12.89 12.88
CA ARG A 51 -9.80 -14.21 13.29
C ARG A 51 -8.49 -14.58 12.60
N ARG A 52 -8.39 -14.33 11.29
CA ARG A 52 -7.19 -14.65 10.50
C ARG A 52 -6.02 -13.73 10.79
N SER A 53 -6.28 -12.46 11.09
CA SER A 53 -5.23 -11.50 11.44
C SER A 53 -4.48 -11.91 12.72
N ARG A 54 -5.13 -12.58 13.66
CA ARG A 54 -4.45 -13.14 14.85
C ARG A 54 -3.37 -14.14 14.51
N ILE A 55 -3.57 -14.92 13.44
CA ILE A 55 -2.58 -15.88 12.93
C ILE A 55 -1.50 -15.14 12.16
N GLN A 56 -1.88 -14.23 11.27
CA GLN A 56 -0.93 -13.46 10.46
C GLN A 56 0.06 -12.65 11.32
N TYR A 57 -0.45 -11.97 12.34
CA TYR A 57 0.37 -11.08 13.18
C TYR A 57 0.89 -11.74 14.46
N GLY A 58 0.50 -12.97 14.74
CA GLY A 58 0.94 -13.70 15.94
C GLY A 58 0.53 -13.02 17.25
N THR A 59 -0.57 -12.28 17.28
CA THR A 59 -0.98 -11.45 18.44
C THR A 59 -1.34 -12.25 19.68
N LEU A 60 -1.54 -13.56 19.56
CA LEU A 60 -1.79 -14.48 20.67
C LEU A 60 -0.50 -15.04 21.29
N LEU A 61 0.65 -14.82 20.65
CA LEU A 61 1.93 -15.27 21.17
C LEU A 61 2.45 -14.30 22.24
N ALA A 62 3.10 -14.84 23.27
CA ALA A 62 3.80 -14.04 24.26
C ALA A 62 4.92 -13.22 23.61
N ARG A 63 5.12 -11.99 24.06
CA ARG A 63 6.23 -11.15 23.59
C ARG A 63 7.55 -11.73 24.06
N SER A 64 8.34 -12.20 23.14
CA SER A 64 9.67 -12.76 23.37
C SER A 64 10.43 -12.90 22.05
N PRO A 65 11.76 -13.12 22.06
CA PRO A 65 12.51 -13.45 20.86
C PRO A 65 12.01 -14.70 20.10
N PHE A 66 11.30 -15.59 20.77
CA PHE A 66 10.74 -16.83 20.22
C PHE A 66 9.22 -16.79 20.04
N GLY A 67 8.60 -15.66 20.28
CA GLY A 67 7.16 -15.44 20.18
C GLY A 67 6.85 -14.25 19.28
N HIS A 68 6.07 -13.30 19.81
CA HIS A 68 5.70 -12.09 19.07
C HIS A 68 6.79 -11.02 19.22
N VAL A 69 7.51 -10.72 18.15
CA VAL A 69 8.55 -9.67 18.10
C VAL A 69 7.95 -8.35 17.58
N ASP A 70 7.36 -8.38 16.39
CA ASP A 70 6.63 -7.28 15.76
C ASP A 70 5.66 -7.80 14.69
N GLN A 71 5.06 -6.91 13.92
CA GLN A 71 4.09 -7.25 12.88
C GLN A 71 4.59 -6.99 11.46
N SER A 72 5.90 -6.76 11.26
CA SER A 72 6.53 -6.31 10.00
C SER A 72 6.13 -4.91 9.52
N ILE A 73 4.94 -4.47 9.86
CA ILE A 73 4.42 -3.13 9.55
C ILE A 73 4.52 -2.17 10.74
N GLY A 74 4.98 -2.66 11.88
CA GLY A 74 5.17 -1.91 13.13
C GLY A 74 5.21 -2.83 14.34
N LYS A 75 5.51 -2.29 15.51
CA LYS A 75 5.62 -3.06 16.76
C LYS A 75 4.29 -3.59 17.26
N ASN A 76 3.20 -2.87 16.99
CA ASN A 76 1.83 -3.23 17.32
C ASN A 76 0.88 -2.31 16.58
N VAL A 77 -0.39 -2.70 16.44
CA VAL A 77 -1.45 -1.78 16.03
C VAL A 77 -1.91 -0.94 17.21
N ALA A 78 -2.32 0.29 16.94
CA ALA A 78 -2.93 1.15 17.94
C ALA A 78 -4.23 0.52 18.45
N ASN A 79 -4.43 0.59 19.77
CA ASN A 79 -5.68 0.19 20.41
C ASN A 79 -6.59 1.41 20.57
N GLY A 80 -7.87 1.24 20.30
CA GLY A 80 -8.85 2.32 20.41
C GLY A 80 -10.10 2.03 19.57
N SER A 81 -10.97 3.04 19.45
CA SER A 81 -12.15 2.96 18.60
C SER A 81 -11.76 3.15 17.14
N THR A 82 -12.23 2.27 16.29
CA THR A 82 -12.12 2.40 14.84
C THR A 82 -13.35 3.13 14.30
N GLY A 83 -13.15 4.06 13.38
CA GLY A 83 -14.22 4.80 12.75
C GLY A 83 -13.96 5.01 11.26
N LEU A 84 -15.03 5.35 10.54
CA LEU A 84 -14.97 5.74 9.15
C LEU A 84 -15.85 6.96 8.96
N ILE A 85 -15.34 7.98 8.30
CA ILE A 85 -16.11 9.08 7.73
C ILE A 85 -15.97 8.95 6.22
N PRO A 86 -17.08 8.82 5.47
CA PRO A 86 -17.00 8.66 4.01
C PRO A 86 -16.27 9.82 3.36
N PRO A 87 -15.41 9.56 2.37
CA PRO A 87 -14.76 10.62 1.61
C PRO A 87 -15.78 11.44 0.82
N ASN A 88 -15.53 12.75 0.68
CA ASN A 88 -16.36 13.67 -0.10
C ASN A 88 -15.63 14.18 -1.35
N VAL A 89 -14.38 13.76 -1.57
CA VAL A 89 -13.61 14.01 -2.81
C VAL A 89 -12.97 12.71 -3.26
N HIS A 90 -13.16 12.35 -4.52
CA HIS A 90 -12.66 11.09 -5.09
C HIS A 90 -11.66 11.35 -6.21
N ILE A 91 -10.52 10.68 -6.16
CA ILE A 91 -9.51 10.66 -7.22
C ILE A 91 -9.86 9.54 -8.20
N ARG A 92 -10.14 9.91 -9.46
CA ARG A 92 -10.66 8.97 -10.49
C ARG A 92 -9.70 8.77 -11.65
N LYS A 93 -8.91 9.79 -11.98
CA LYS A 93 -7.97 9.70 -13.10
C LYS A 93 -6.64 9.09 -12.63
N ASP A 94 -5.89 8.59 -13.56
CA ASP A 94 -4.53 8.08 -13.27
C ASP A 94 -3.69 9.11 -12.54
N PHE A 95 -3.82 10.39 -12.91
CA PHE A 95 -3.18 11.53 -12.24
C PHE A 95 -4.16 12.70 -12.11
N GLU A 96 -4.25 13.30 -10.94
CA GLU A 96 -5.03 14.51 -10.68
C GLU A 96 -4.24 15.54 -9.88
N ASP A 97 -4.24 16.79 -10.38
CA ASP A 97 -3.59 17.92 -9.72
C ASP A 97 -4.59 18.64 -8.80
N HIS A 98 -4.19 18.86 -7.56
CA HIS A 98 -4.98 19.59 -6.56
C HIS A 98 -4.13 20.62 -5.84
N THR A 99 -4.77 21.70 -5.38
CA THR A 99 -4.17 22.64 -4.42
C THR A 99 -5.08 22.69 -3.20
N ILE A 100 -4.54 22.33 -2.05
CA ILE A 100 -5.28 22.21 -0.80
C ILE A 100 -4.55 23.03 0.25
N ASP A 101 -5.23 24.04 0.79
CA ASP A 101 -4.65 24.99 1.75
C ASP A 101 -3.29 25.56 1.28
N GLY A 102 -3.22 25.92 0.00
CA GLY A 102 -2.02 26.46 -0.64
C GLY A 102 -0.94 25.42 -1.01
N VAL A 103 -1.09 24.15 -0.61
CA VAL A 103 -0.15 23.09 -0.94
C VAL A 103 -0.55 22.41 -2.25
N LYS A 104 0.36 22.39 -3.21
CA LYS A 104 0.17 21.64 -4.46
C LYS A 104 0.43 20.16 -4.25
N MET A 105 -0.46 19.35 -4.78
CA MET A 105 -0.40 17.89 -4.72
C MET A 105 -0.79 17.31 -6.08
N VAL A 106 -0.12 16.23 -6.47
CA VAL A 106 -0.53 15.38 -7.60
C VAL A 106 -0.84 14.01 -7.03
N PHE A 107 -2.09 13.58 -7.13
CA PHE A 107 -2.50 12.24 -6.76
C PHE A 107 -2.31 11.32 -7.96
N GLN A 108 -1.67 10.18 -7.72
CA GLN A 108 -1.60 9.06 -8.66
C GLN A 108 -2.53 7.97 -8.16
N ASN A 109 -3.61 7.70 -8.89
CA ASN A 109 -4.50 6.58 -8.59
C ASN A 109 -3.79 5.26 -8.97
N THR A 110 -3.79 4.29 -8.05
CA THR A 110 -3.03 3.03 -8.18
C THR A 110 -3.89 1.82 -7.75
N PRO A 111 -5.05 1.62 -8.39
CA PRO A 111 -5.95 0.52 -8.02
C PRO A 111 -5.28 -0.85 -8.22
N ASP A 112 -5.76 -1.85 -7.46
CA ASP A 112 -5.33 -3.25 -7.54
C ASP A 112 -3.82 -3.47 -7.27
N THR A 113 -3.23 -2.58 -6.46
CA THR A 113 -1.85 -2.68 -6.02
C THR A 113 -1.79 -3.30 -4.61
N GLU A 114 -1.30 -2.59 -3.58
CA GLU A 114 -1.32 -3.09 -2.20
C GLU A 114 -2.77 -3.23 -1.68
N ALA A 115 -3.64 -2.28 -2.05
CA ALA A 115 -5.08 -2.36 -1.83
C ALA A 115 -5.86 -2.22 -3.14
N PRO A 116 -7.11 -2.70 -3.22
CA PRO A 116 -7.95 -2.54 -4.41
C PRO A 116 -8.20 -1.07 -4.76
N ALA A 117 -8.31 -0.21 -3.75
CA ALA A 117 -8.42 1.23 -3.89
C ALA A 117 -7.26 1.90 -3.16
N GLU A 118 -6.31 2.43 -3.90
CA GLU A 118 -5.08 3.04 -3.37
C GLU A 118 -4.59 4.20 -4.24
N MET A 119 -3.86 5.14 -3.64
CA MET A 119 -3.24 6.25 -4.36
C MET A 119 -1.94 6.71 -3.71
N ASN A 120 -0.97 7.08 -4.54
CA ASN A 120 0.23 7.82 -4.14
C ASN A 120 -0.03 9.32 -4.19
N THR A 121 0.75 10.10 -3.43
CA THR A 121 0.66 11.56 -3.42
C THR A 121 2.04 12.19 -3.62
N TRP A 122 2.17 12.99 -4.66
CA TRP A 122 3.37 13.77 -4.96
C TRP A 122 3.20 15.22 -4.51
N PHE A 123 4.20 15.74 -3.82
CA PHE A 123 4.31 17.12 -3.37
C PHE A 123 5.41 17.85 -4.17
N PRO A 124 5.08 18.49 -5.31
CA PRO A 124 6.09 19.02 -6.23
C PRO A 124 7.02 20.06 -5.61
N GLU A 125 6.50 20.95 -4.78
CA GLU A 125 7.29 22.00 -4.12
C GLU A 125 8.27 21.46 -3.07
N ARG A 126 8.03 20.24 -2.58
CA ARG A 126 8.86 19.53 -1.60
C ARG A 126 9.70 18.44 -2.23
N LYS A 127 9.52 18.15 -3.51
CA LYS A 127 10.09 16.99 -4.21
C LYS A 127 9.91 15.70 -3.41
N ALA A 128 8.74 15.55 -2.79
CA ALA A 128 8.43 14.48 -1.86
C ALA A 128 7.32 13.59 -2.42
N LEU A 129 7.55 12.28 -2.46
CA LEU A 129 6.55 11.27 -2.80
C LEU A 129 6.10 10.54 -1.53
N TRP A 130 4.81 10.61 -1.23
CA TRP A 130 4.17 9.67 -0.33
C TRP A 130 3.65 8.48 -1.15
N GLY A 131 4.35 7.35 -1.02
CA GLY A 131 4.06 6.14 -1.76
C GLY A 131 2.98 5.26 -1.14
N ALA A 132 2.11 5.82 -0.29
CA ALA A 132 1.06 5.08 0.42
C ALA A 132 1.61 3.80 1.08
N GLU A 133 1.11 2.63 0.73
CA GLU A 133 1.73 1.33 1.05
C GLU A 133 2.26 0.60 -0.20
N ASN A 134 2.06 1.20 -1.38
CA ASN A 134 2.60 0.70 -2.65
C ASN A 134 4.12 0.64 -2.69
N ILE A 135 4.79 1.58 -2.01
CA ILE A 135 6.23 1.76 -2.09
C ILE A 135 6.79 1.81 -0.67
N THR A 136 6.92 0.66 -0.06
CA THR A 136 7.47 0.50 1.29
C THR A 136 9.00 0.33 1.28
N GLY A 137 9.58 0.19 2.46
CA GLY A 137 11.02 -0.03 2.64
C GLY A 137 11.52 -1.39 2.16
N THR A 138 10.61 -2.34 2.07
CA THR A 138 10.86 -3.73 1.68
C THR A 138 9.84 -4.14 0.64
N ILE A 139 10.01 -5.33 0.05
CA ILE A 139 8.95 -5.90 -0.80
C ILE A 139 7.74 -6.25 0.06
N HIS A 140 6.59 -5.72 -0.33
CA HIS A 140 5.32 -6.09 0.25
C HIS A 140 4.81 -7.41 -0.35
N ASN A 141 4.09 -8.22 0.43
CA ASN A 141 3.48 -9.43 -0.08
C ASN A 141 2.38 -9.12 -1.11
N ILE A 142 2.18 -10.01 -2.10
CA ILE A 142 1.10 -9.93 -3.09
C ILE A 142 -0.17 -10.66 -2.65
N TYR A 143 -0.11 -11.40 -1.54
CA TYR A 143 -1.26 -12.02 -0.87
C TYR A 143 -1.06 -12.01 0.64
N THR A 144 -2.06 -11.57 1.36
CA THR A 144 -2.01 -11.51 2.82
C THR A 144 -2.77 -12.68 3.46
N LEU A 145 -2.18 -13.29 4.49
CA LEU A 145 -2.76 -14.46 5.18
C LEU A 145 -4.08 -14.15 5.90
N ARG A 146 -4.31 -12.90 6.29
CA ARG A 146 -5.59 -12.48 6.85
C ARG A 146 -6.75 -12.56 5.84
N GLY A 147 -6.40 -12.65 4.56
CA GLY A 147 -7.33 -12.74 3.44
C GLY A 147 -7.78 -11.36 2.96
N ALA A 148 -7.41 -11.07 1.74
CA ALA A 148 -7.83 -9.93 0.96
C ALA A 148 -7.85 -10.38 -0.52
N PRO A 149 -8.38 -9.60 -1.46
CA PRO A 149 -8.17 -9.86 -2.88
C PRO A 149 -6.68 -10.02 -3.18
N VAL A 150 -6.35 -10.95 -4.09
CA VAL A 150 -4.96 -11.12 -4.55
C VAL A 150 -4.53 -9.86 -5.29
N ARG A 151 -3.35 -9.34 -4.95
CA ARG A 151 -2.78 -8.14 -5.55
C ARG A 151 -2.19 -8.45 -6.91
N ASP A 152 -2.42 -7.56 -7.87
CA ASP A 152 -1.87 -7.71 -9.23
C ASP A 152 -0.43 -7.16 -9.27
N SER A 153 0.56 -8.06 -9.17
CA SER A 153 1.97 -7.67 -9.17
C SER A 153 2.43 -7.03 -10.50
N LEU A 154 1.84 -7.41 -11.62
CA LEU A 154 2.17 -6.75 -12.90
C LEU A 154 1.59 -5.34 -12.97
N ASN A 155 0.35 -5.15 -12.55
CA ASN A 155 -0.27 -3.82 -12.48
C ASN A 155 0.49 -2.93 -11.48
N TRP A 156 0.85 -3.49 -10.33
CA TRP A 156 1.67 -2.79 -9.33
C TRP A 156 3.00 -2.29 -9.91
N SER A 157 3.70 -3.15 -10.67
CA SER A 157 4.93 -2.75 -11.36
C SER A 157 4.73 -1.60 -12.35
N LYS A 158 3.59 -1.58 -13.07
CA LYS A 158 3.24 -0.50 -14.01
C LYS A 158 2.99 0.82 -13.28
N HIS A 159 2.32 0.81 -12.13
CA HIS A 159 2.10 2.01 -11.34
C HIS A 159 3.40 2.58 -10.76
N ILE A 160 4.32 1.73 -10.27
CA ILE A 160 5.66 2.17 -9.85
C ILE A 160 6.42 2.78 -11.04
N ASN A 161 6.35 2.13 -12.20
CA ASN A 161 6.97 2.65 -13.42
C ASN A 161 6.41 4.02 -13.82
N ALA A 162 5.09 4.20 -13.75
CA ALA A 162 4.45 5.49 -14.03
C ALA A 162 4.92 6.59 -13.05
N ALA A 163 5.06 6.27 -11.76
CA ALA A 163 5.61 7.20 -10.77
C ALA A 163 7.05 7.61 -11.08
N LEU A 164 7.91 6.66 -11.46
CA LEU A 164 9.30 6.91 -11.86
C LEU A 164 9.42 7.93 -13.00
N TYR A 165 8.55 7.82 -14.01
CA TYR A 165 8.56 8.73 -15.15
C TYR A 165 7.87 10.07 -14.86
N ARG A 166 6.80 10.05 -14.07
CA ARG A 166 6.03 11.26 -13.76
C ARG A 166 6.72 12.17 -12.75
N PHE A 167 7.48 11.59 -11.82
CA PHE A 167 8.11 12.29 -10.69
C PHE A 167 9.63 12.04 -10.67
N PRO A 168 10.37 12.41 -11.72
CA PRO A 168 11.79 12.02 -11.87
C PRO A 168 12.73 12.69 -10.87
N ASP A 169 12.32 13.78 -10.26
CA ASP A 169 13.14 14.63 -9.39
C ASP A 169 12.82 14.47 -7.88
N MET A 170 12.33 13.28 -7.50
CA MET A 170 12.08 12.94 -6.09
C MET A 170 13.35 13.09 -5.23
N GLU A 171 13.27 13.85 -4.14
CA GLU A 171 14.35 13.99 -3.16
C GLU A 171 14.01 13.28 -1.83
N VAL A 172 12.72 13.11 -1.56
CA VAL A 172 12.21 12.37 -0.40
C VAL A 172 11.14 11.40 -0.86
N MET A 173 11.21 10.18 -0.36
CA MET A 173 10.15 9.18 -0.50
C MET A 173 9.81 8.62 0.86
N PHE A 174 8.53 8.57 1.20
CA PHE A 174 8.04 7.97 2.43
C PHE A 174 6.76 7.17 2.16
N ALA A 175 6.50 6.23 3.03
CA ALA A 175 5.34 5.36 2.95
C ALA A 175 4.59 5.33 4.29
N SER A 176 3.43 4.71 4.30
CA SER A 176 2.62 4.56 5.52
C SER A 176 3.30 3.63 6.54
N HIS A 177 4.13 2.72 6.07
CA HIS A 177 5.00 1.85 6.86
C HIS A 177 6.45 1.97 6.40
N SER A 178 7.41 1.60 7.25
CA SER A 178 8.85 1.67 7.00
C SER A 178 9.43 3.08 7.11
N TRP A 179 10.77 3.16 6.97
CA TRP A 179 11.52 4.38 7.09
C TRP A 179 11.52 5.19 5.79
N PRO A 180 11.50 6.53 5.86
CA PRO A 180 11.67 7.38 4.69
C PRO A 180 13.03 7.16 4.02
N ARG A 181 13.11 7.50 2.74
CA ARG A 181 14.35 7.51 1.96
C ARG A 181 14.62 8.89 1.42
N TRP A 182 15.89 9.25 1.40
CA TRP A 182 16.38 10.54 0.93
C TRP A 182 17.39 10.34 -0.22
N GLY A 183 17.41 11.32 -1.12
CA GLY A 183 18.29 11.37 -2.25
C GLY A 183 17.75 10.66 -3.48
N ASN A 184 17.66 11.40 -4.59
CA ASN A 184 17.05 10.96 -5.83
C ASN A 184 17.63 9.63 -6.33
N ALA A 185 18.95 9.50 -6.38
CA ALA A 185 19.60 8.28 -6.89
C ALA A 185 19.15 7.01 -6.13
N ARG A 186 19.10 7.09 -4.79
CA ARG A 186 18.67 5.96 -3.97
C ARG A 186 17.18 5.65 -4.13
N ILE A 187 16.35 6.68 -4.25
CA ILE A 187 14.92 6.51 -4.48
C ILE A 187 14.67 5.84 -5.84
N GLN A 188 15.33 6.32 -6.89
CA GLN A 188 15.25 5.74 -8.24
C GLN A 188 15.71 4.28 -8.27
N GLU A 189 16.79 3.94 -7.56
CA GLU A 189 17.27 2.56 -7.43
C GLU A 189 16.20 1.65 -6.79
N VAL A 190 15.66 2.04 -5.63
CA VAL A 190 14.66 1.25 -4.91
C VAL A 190 13.40 1.06 -5.73
N LEU A 191 12.87 2.12 -6.33
CA LEU A 191 11.67 2.04 -7.16
C LEU A 191 11.87 1.13 -8.38
N ARG A 192 13.02 1.21 -9.04
CA ARG A 192 13.34 0.33 -10.18
C ARG A 192 13.42 -1.13 -9.74
N ALA A 193 14.09 -1.39 -8.61
CA ALA A 193 14.22 -2.75 -8.10
C ALA A 193 12.87 -3.35 -7.69
N GLN A 194 12.00 -2.59 -7.02
CA GLN A 194 10.64 -3.04 -6.67
C GLN A 194 9.79 -3.30 -7.91
N ARG A 195 9.77 -2.35 -8.85
CA ARG A 195 9.09 -2.52 -10.14
C ARG A 195 9.52 -3.81 -10.83
N ASP A 196 10.82 -3.99 -10.97
CA ASP A 196 11.38 -5.12 -11.71
C ASP A 196 11.11 -6.45 -11.01
N LEU A 197 11.13 -6.47 -9.67
CA LEU A 197 10.81 -7.69 -8.92
C LEU A 197 9.33 -8.08 -9.04
N TYR A 198 8.40 -7.13 -8.92
CA TYR A 198 6.97 -7.40 -9.12
C TYR A 198 6.67 -7.90 -10.54
N ALA A 199 7.25 -7.26 -11.56
CA ALA A 199 7.12 -7.72 -12.94
C ALA A 199 7.75 -9.11 -13.14
N ASN A 200 8.92 -9.37 -12.55
CA ASN A 200 9.59 -10.66 -12.62
C ASN A 200 8.74 -11.77 -11.96
N MET A 201 8.19 -11.52 -10.77
CA MET A 201 7.33 -12.50 -10.10
C MET A 201 6.16 -12.91 -10.99
N ASN A 202 5.43 -11.95 -11.54
CA ASN A 202 4.32 -12.23 -12.44
C ASN A 202 4.77 -13.06 -13.65
N ASN A 203 5.79 -12.57 -14.36
CA ASN A 203 6.21 -13.17 -15.63
C ASN A 203 6.81 -14.56 -15.43
N GLN A 204 7.64 -14.76 -14.40
CA GLN A 204 8.26 -16.07 -14.14
C GLN A 204 7.26 -17.09 -13.63
N VAL A 205 6.33 -16.70 -12.75
CA VAL A 205 5.29 -17.63 -12.25
C VAL A 205 4.38 -18.07 -13.41
N LEU A 206 3.99 -17.12 -14.29
CA LEU A 206 3.20 -17.45 -15.47
C LEU A 206 3.97 -18.35 -16.46
N HIS A 207 5.26 -18.08 -16.68
CA HIS A 207 6.13 -18.92 -17.50
C HIS A 207 6.21 -20.35 -16.96
N LEU A 208 6.46 -20.50 -15.65
CA LEU A 208 6.53 -21.81 -15.00
C LEU A 208 5.18 -22.56 -15.06
N ALA A 209 4.07 -21.87 -14.86
CA ALA A 209 2.73 -22.45 -14.97
C ALA A 209 2.47 -22.95 -16.40
N ASN A 210 2.90 -22.25 -17.43
CA ASN A 210 2.80 -22.70 -18.83
C ASN A 210 3.70 -23.93 -19.13
N GLN A 211 4.70 -24.20 -18.29
CA GLN A 211 5.52 -25.41 -18.36
C GLN A 211 4.96 -26.56 -17.51
N GLY A 212 3.79 -26.38 -16.89
CA GLY A 212 3.13 -27.41 -16.08
C GLY A 212 3.50 -27.42 -14.60
N VAL A 213 4.25 -26.42 -14.13
CA VAL A 213 4.55 -26.27 -12.69
C VAL A 213 3.27 -25.84 -11.95
N THR A 214 2.88 -26.61 -10.94
CA THR A 214 1.68 -26.34 -10.15
C THR A 214 1.90 -25.24 -9.10
N SER A 215 0.81 -24.69 -8.57
CA SER A 215 0.87 -23.69 -7.51
C SER A 215 1.56 -24.18 -6.23
N SER A 216 1.51 -25.50 -5.96
CA SER A 216 2.18 -26.11 -4.81
C SER A 216 3.69 -26.32 -5.03
N GLU A 217 4.16 -26.28 -6.26
CA GLU A 217 5.55 -26.54 -6.63
C GLU A 217 6.34 -25.26 -6.97
N VAL A 218 5.64 -24.18 -7.35
CA VAL A 218 6.28 -22.98 -7.87
C VAL A 218 7.33 -22.39 -6.90
N HIS A 219 7.10 -22.48 -5.59
CA HIS A 219 8.04 -21.97 -4.59
C HIS A 219 9.38 -22.72 -4.56
N ASN A 220 9.41 -23.97 -5.06
CA ASN A 220 10.62 -24.78 -5.14
C ASN A 220 11.50 -24.43 -6.34
N VAL A 221 10.89 -23.90 -7.41
CA VAL A 221 11.57 -23.67 -8.70
C VAL A 221 11.75 -22.18 -9.03
N TYR A 222 10.87 -21.30 -8.53
CA TYR A 222 11.03 -19.86 -8.73
C TYR A 222 12.33 -19.36 -8.11
N ARG A 223 13.06 -18.54 -8.86
CA ARG A 223 14.27 -17.86 -8.39
C ARG A 223 14.24 -16.41 -8.83
N SER A 224 14.40 -15.50 -7.88
CA SER A 224 14.61 -14.09 -8.20
C SER A 224 15.97 -13.90 -8.89
N PRO A 225 16.07 -12.98 -9.85
CA PRO A 225 17.35 -12.62 -10.44
C PRO A 225 18.37 -12.17 -9.37
N PRO A 226 19.67 -12.54 -9.50
CA PRO A 226 20.70 -12.15 -8.51
C PRO A 226 20.80 -10.63 -8.28
N SER A 227 20.52 -9.83 -9.33
CA SER A 227 20.49 -8.36 -9.25
C SER A 227 19.40 -7.81 -8.35
N LEU A 228 18.33 -8.58 -8.07
CA LEU A 228 17.21 -8.18 -7.25
C LEU A 228 17.23 -8.78 -5.83
N GLN A 229 18.09 -9.77 -5.56
CA GLN A 229 18.11 -10.51 -4.29
C GLN A 229 18.70 -9.72 -3.11
N ARG A 230 19.35 -8.58 -3.33
CA ARG A 230 20.07 -7.81 -2.30
C ARG A 230 19.61 -6.36 -2.21
N GLN A 231 18.36 -6.08 -2.57
CA GLN A 231 17.87 -4.70 -2.66
C GLN A 231 17.12 -4.24 -1.39
N TRP A 232 16.80 -5.14 -0.47
CA TRP A 232 16.05 -4.94 0.79
C TRP A 232 16.55 -5.84 1.90
#